data_9d1bc61e6aad9ac6ad62c3535401e50a
#
_entry.id   9d1bc61e6aad9ac6ad62c3535401e50a
#
_cell.length_a   1.000
_cell.length_b   1.000
_cell.length_c   1.000
_cell.angle_alpha   90.00
_cell.angle_beta   90.00
_cell.angle_gamma   90.00
#
_symmetry.space_group_name_H-M   'P 1'
#
loop_
_entity.id
_entity.type
_entity.pdbx_description
1 polymer ?
#
loop_
_entity_poly.entity_id
_entity_poly.type
_entity_poly.pdbx_seq_one_letter_code
_entity_poly.pdbx_strand_id
1 'polypeptide(L)'
;MEYCENWEQIRKKFLEYWAMENHDRPLVSIRAPKDRQEKKPESRHSSLKERWMDTEYVLKSSNWEMRNTYYGGEAFPSLNPNLGPDYFAACFGTKLEFGEDTSWSVPFLTDEDVEEYQGFMLCRQNEYYKKMLEITQAAVEDGKGKYLVGVTDIHPGLDGLVSMRGPQELCMDTLDQPEFI
;
A
#
# COMPACT_ATOMS: atom_id res chain seq x y z
N MET A 1 21.19 -7.04 -7.25
CA MET A 1 19.75 -6.81 -7.50
C MET A 1 19.63 -6.22 -8.90
N GLU A 2 18.73 -6.73 -9.75
CA GLU A 2 18.70 -6.38 -11.18
C GLU A 2 18.55 -4.87 -11.45
N TYR A 3 17.68 -4.21 -10.69
CA TYR A 3 17.42 -2.77 -10.87
C TYR A 3 18.29 -1.86 -10.00
N CYS A 4 19.26 -2.42 -9.25
CA CYS A 4 20.11 -1.68 -8.33
C CYS A 4 21.47 -2.38 -8.18
N GLU A 5 22.46 -1.97 -8.97
CA GLU A 5 23.78 -2.61 -9.03
C GLU A 5 24.56 -2.54 -7.70
N ASN A 6 24.41 -1.42 -6.97
CA ASN A 6 25.11 -1.18 -5.70
C ASN A 6 24.34 -1.66 -4.46
N TRP A 7 23.39 -2.59 -4.63
CA TRP A 7 22.52 -3.10 -3.55
C TRP A 7 23.27 -3.53 -2.30
N GLU A 8 24.38 -4.26 -2.44
CA GLU A 8 25.15 -4.75 -1.26
C GLU A 8 25.74 -3.60 -0.43
N GLN A 9 26.14 -2.51 -1.07
CA GLN A 9 26.61 -1.30 -0.39
C GLN A 9 25.47 -0.61 0.35
N ILE A 10 24.31 -0.46 -0.30
CA ILE A 10 23.10 0.09 0.29
C ILE A 10 22.68 -0.74 1.49
N ARG A 11 22.59 -2.05 1.33
CA ARG A 11 22.23 -2.98 2.40
C ARG A 11 23.15 -2.84 3.62
N LYS A 12 24.47 -2.72 3.39
CA LYS A 12 25.45 -2.50 4.46
C LYS A 12 25.15 -1.20 5.21
N LYS A 13 24.86 -0.09 4.50
CA LYS A 13 24.50 1.19 5.11
C LYS A 13 23.23 1.12 5.94
N PHE A 14 22.21 0.40 5.50
CA PHE A 14 21.02 0.15 6.32
C PHE A 14 21.33 -0.68 7.57
N LEU A 15 22.21 -1.69 7.50
CA LEU A 15 22.62 -2.47 8.67
C LEU A 15 23.35 -1.60 9.68
N GLU A 16 24.29 -0.74 9.24
CA GLU A 16 24.97 0.24 10.09
C GLU A 16 23.98 1.21 10.75
N TYR A 17 22.99 1.68 9.99
CA TYR A 17 21.93 2.56 10.51
C TYR A 17 21.09 1.90 11.61
N TRP A 18 20.61 0.69 11.36
CA TRP A 18 19.80 -0.04 12.34
C TRP A 18 20.60 -0.47 13.59
N ALA A 19 21.92 -0.67 13.45
CA ALA A 19 22.83 -0.91 14.56
C ALA A 19 23.21 0.38 15.32
N MET A 20 22.76 1.56 14.86
CA MET A 20 23.18 2.89 15.36
C MET A 20 24.69 3.14 15.23
N GLU A 21 25.32 2.51 14.25
CA GLU A 21 26.77 2.62 13.95
C GLU A 21 27.04 3.52 12.72
N ASN A 22 26.03 4.22 12.25
CA ASN A 22 26.10 5.14 11.14
C ASN A 22 26.62 6.51 11.60
N HIS A 23 27.97 6.69 11.61
CA HIS A 23 28.64 7.88 12.13
C HIS A 23 29.12 8.87 11.06
N ASP A 24 29.05 8.52 9.78
CA ASP A 24 29.55 9.34 8.67
C ASP A 24 28.54 10.37 8.17
N ARG A 25 27.32 9.94 7.85
CA ARG A 25 26.23 10.80 7.34
C ARG A 25 24.87 10.11 7.49
N PRO A 26 23.75 10.84 7.45
CA PRO A 26 22.42 10.22 7.38
C PRO A 26 22.26 9.42 6.09
N LEU A 27 21.35 8.44 6.09
CA LEU A 27 20.89 7.78 4.87
C LEU A 27 20.11 8.78 4.02
N VAL A 28 20.36 8.78 2.73
CA VAL A 28 19.68 9.66 1.76
C VAL A 28 19.08 8.82 0.65
N SER A 29 17.77 8.91 0.47
CA SER A 29 17.06 8.21 -0.59
C SER A 29 16.61 9.20 -1.66
N ILE A 30 17.14 9.06 -2.87
CA ILE A 30 16.80 9.89 -4.02
C ILE A 30 16.21 9.00 -5.10
N ARG A 31 15.03 9.35 -5.59
CA ARG A 31 14.40 8.72 -6.74
C ARG A 31 14.11 9.78 -7.79
N ALA A 32 14.49 9.52 -9.02
CA ALA A 32 14.25 10.42 -10.13
C ALA A 32 13.95 9.60 -11.41
N PRO A 33 13.19 10.13 -12.35
CA PRO A 33 13.02 9.47 -13.63
C PRO A 33 14.36 9.43 -14.39
N LYS A 34 14.62 8.34 -15.10
CA LYS A 34 15.77 8.24 -16.03
C LYS A 34 15.54 9.14 -17.25
N ASP A 35 16.61 9.64 -17.86
CA ASP A 35 16.55 10.48 -19.07
C ASP A 35 15.88 9.77 -20.26
N ARG A 36 16.15 8.47 -20.39
CA ARG A 36 15.51 7.62 -21.40
C ARG A 36 14.57 6.65 -20.72
N GLN A 37 13.29 6.75 -21.04
CA GLN A 37 12.26 5.89 -20.49
C GLN A 37 11.68 4.97 -21.56
N GLU A 38 11.36 3.75 -21.13
CA GLU A 38 10.54 2.83 -21.91
C GLU A 38 9.09 3.34 -21.96
N LYS A 39 8.35 2.93 -23.01
CA LYS A 39 6.92 3.25 -23.08
C LYS A 39 6.17 2.63 -21.90
N LYS A 40 5.36 3.44 -21.20
CA LYS A 40 4.51 2.97 -20.09
C LYS A 40 3.53 1.91 -20.60
N PRO A 41 3.30 0.83 -19.83
CA PRO A 41 2.26 -0.14 -20.15
C PRO A 41 0.89 0.53 -20.30
N GLU A 42 0.19 0.22 -21.38
CA GLU A 42 -1.16 0.74 -21.62
C GLU A 42 -2.17 -0.05 -20.78
N SER A 43 -3.04 0.66 -20.06
CA SER A 43 -4.21 0.06 -19.43
C SER A 43 -5.31 -0.12 -20.49
N ARG A 44 -5.87 -1.33 -20.55
CA ARG A 44 -7.05 -1.65 -21.39
C ARG A 44 -8.26 -2.06 -20.55
N HIS A 45 -8.22 -1.71 -19.25
CA HIS A 45 -9.28 -2.03 -18.32
C HIS A 45 -10.51 -1.14 -18.55
N SER A 46 -11.68 -1.69 -18.31
CA SER A 46 -12.95 -0.97 -18.46
C SER A 46 -13.24 -0.04 -17.27
N SER A 47 -12.58 -0.26 -16.14
CA SER A 47 -12.71 0.55 -14.93
C SER A 47 -11.39 0.66 -14.16
N LEU A 48 -11.31 1.69 -13.30
CA LEU A 48 -10.17 1.86 -12.40
C LEU A 48 -10.07 0.69 -11.40
N LYS A 49 -11.21 0.18 -10.89
CA LYS A 49 -11.20 -1.01 -10.02
C LYS A 49 -10.54 -2.21 -10.71
N GLU A 50 -10.90 -2.50 -11.95
CA GLU A 50 -10.27 -3.59 -12.70
C GLU A 50 -8.76 -3.37 -12.84
N ARG A 51 -8.34 -2.14 -13.15
CA ARG A 51 -6.91 -1.81 -13.27
C ARG A 51 -6.13 -2.04 -11.97
N TRP A 52 -6.68 -1.61 -10.83
CA TRP A 52 -6.06 -1.76 -9.52
C TRP A 52 -6.00 -3.21 -9.06
N MET A 53 -6.99 -4.01 -9.45
CA MET A 53 -7.12 -5.41 -9.06
C MET A 53 -6.56 -6.40 -10.08
N ASP A 54 -5.99 -5.96 -11.19
CA ASP A 54 -5.27 -6.81 -12.13
C ASP A 54 -3.82 -7.00 -11.68
N THR A 55 -3.54 -8.14 -11.08
CA THR A 55 -2.22 -8.51 -10.56
C THR A 55 -1.12 -8.44 -11.63
N GLU A 56 -1.40 -8.91 -12.86
CA GLU A 56 -0.42 -8.88 -13.95
C GLU A 56 -0.09 -7.43 -14.36
N TYR A 57 -1.11 -6.59 -14.49
CA TYR A 57 -0.92 -5.19 -14.83
C TYR A 57 -0.18 -4.43 -13.72
N VAL A 58 -0.50 -4.67 -12.45
CA VAL A 58 0.19 -4.08 -11.29
C VAL A 58 1.67 -4.42 -11.34
N LEU A 59 2.04 -5.70 -11.49
CA LEU A 59 3.44 -6.12 -11.58
C LEU A 59 4.14 -5.52 -12.80
N LYS A 60 3.51 -5.53 -13.96
CA LYS A 60 4.05 -4.98 -15.19
C LYS A 60 4.32 -3.48 -15.08
N SER A 61 3.38 -2.74 -14.49
CA SER A 61 3.51 -1.29 -14.28
C SER A 61 4.60 -0.97 -13.27
N SER A 62 4.67 -1.70 -12.15
CA SER A 62 5.70 -1.53 -11.13
C SER A 62 7.09 -1.87 -11.64
N ASN A 63 7.24 -2.95 -12.40
CA ASN A 63 8.51 -3.29 -13.06
C ASN A 63 8.93 -2.21 -14.07
N TRP A 64 7.97 -1.67 -14.84
CA TRP A 64 8.23 -0.55 -15.74
C TRP A 64 8.73 0.68 -14.97
N GLU A 65 8.05 1.05 -13.88
CA GLU A 65 8.43 2.19 -13.05
C GLU A 65 9.84 2.00 -12.48
N MET A 66 10.13 0.83 -11.89
CA MET A 66 11.44 0.53 -11.30
C MET A 66 12.58 0.58 -12.34
N ARG A 67 12.35 0.06 -13.56
CA ARG A 67 13.35 0.14 -14.65
C ARG A 67 13.60 1.57 -15.13
N ASN A 68 12.60 2.44 -15.04
CA ASN A 68 12.66 3.83 -15.48
C ASN A 68 13.03 4.82 -14.38
N THR A 69 13.28 4.33 -13.15
CA THR A 69 13.69 5.12 -12.01
C THR A 69 15.19 5.04 -11.79
N TYR A 70 15.83 6.20 -11.59
CA TYR A 70 17.17 6.33 -11.05
C TYR A 70 17.12 6.26 -9.52
N TYR A 71 17.99 5.44 -8.95
CA TYR A 71 18.16 5.27 -7.51
C TYR A 71 19.48 5.86 -7.06
N GLY A 72 19.44 6.97 -6.32
CA GLY A 72 20.59 7.67 -5.78
C GLY A 72 20.69 7.53 -4.26
N GLY A 73 21.91 7.63 -3.73
CA GLY A 73 22.18 7.40 -2.32
C GLY A 73 21.83 5.97 -1.90
N GLU A 74 21.01 5.83 -0.87
CA GLU A 74 20.53 4.54 -0.34
C GLU A 74 19.12 4.18 -0.86
N ALA A 75 18.64 4.82 -1.93
CA ALA A 75 17.41 4.40 -2.58
C ALA A 75 17.57 3.03 -3.25
N PHE A 76 16.52 2.24 -3.22
CA PHE A 76 16.47 0.92 -3.87
C PHE A 76 15.08 0.64 -4.45
N PRO A 77 14.96 -0.27 -5.44
CA PRO A 77 13.70 -0.67 -6.00
C PRO A 77 12.88 -1.47 -4.99
N SER A 78 11.63 -1.09 -4.80
CA SER A 78 10.70 -1.79 -3.94
C SER A 78 9.28 -1.68 -4.48
N LEU A 79 8.49 -2.71 -4.26
CA LEU A 79 7.06 -2.74 -4.52
C LEU A 79 6.33 -2.97 -3.21
N ASN A 80 5.45 -2.03 -2.83
CA ASN A 80 4.51 -2.21 -1.73
C ASN A 80 3.15 -2.57 -2.36
N PRO A 81 2.66 -3.82 -2.17
CA PRO A 81 1.31 -4.17 -2.59
C PRO A 81 0.31 -3.18 -2.00
N ASN A 82 -0.56 -2.62 -2.82
CA ASN A 82 -1.40 -1.50 -2.40
C ASN A 82 -2.75 -1.51 -3.12
N LEU A 83 -3.83 -1.30 -2.36
CA LEU A 83 -5.19 -1.04 -2.86
C LEU A 83 -5.75 0.30 -2.33
N GLY A 84 -4.86 1.19 -1.87
CA GLY A 84 -5.19 2.47 -1.26
C GLY A 84 -5.12 2.45 0.26
N PRO A 85 -5.18 3.63 0.91
CA PRO A 85 -4.97 3.79 2.34
C PRO A 85 -6.05 3.08 3.18
N ASP A 86 -7.27 2.99 2.65
CA ASP A 86 -8.42 2.41 3.36
C ASP A 86 -8.57 0.89 3.17
N TYR A 87 -7.54 0.24 2.61
CA TYR A 87 -7.55 -1.21 2.39
C TYR A 87 -7.87 -1.99 3.68
N PHE A 88 -7.35 -1.55 4.83
CA PHE A 88 -7.63 -2.21 6.10
C PHE A 88 -9.14 -2.24 6.40
N ALA A 89 -9.83 -1.10 6.32
CA ALA A 89 -11.28 -1.01 6.50
C ALA A 89 -12.05 -1.86 5.46
N ALA A 90 -11.54 -1.92 4.22
CA ALA A 90 -12.15 -2.72 3.18
C ALA A 90 -12.16 -4.23 3.50
N CYS A 91 -11.19 -4.72 4.28
CA CYS A 91 -11.18 -6.11 4.75
C CYS A 91 -12.34 -6.43 5.72
N PHE A 92 -12.96 -5.41 6.30
CA PHE A 92 -14.12 -5.53 7.21
C PHE A 92 -15.46 -5.19 6.55
N GLY A 93 -15.48 -4.89 5.26
CA GLY A 93 -16.71 -4.72 4.51
C GLY A 93 -16.89 -3.38 3.81
N THR A 94 -16.05 -2.39 4.10
CA THR A 94 -16.07 -1.11 3.41
C THR A 94 -15.81 -1.29 1.92
N LYS A 95 -16.58 -0.62 1.09
CA LYS A 95 -16.32 -0.56 -0.36
C LYS A 95 -15.20 0.44 -0.64
N LEU A 96 -14.34 0.12 -1.61
CA LEU A 96 -13.37 1.07 -2.14
C LEU A 96 -13.85 1.65 -3.48
N GLU A 97 -13.75 2.95 -3.59
CA GLU A 97 -13.79 3.66 -4.86
C GLU A 97 -12.35 3.95 -5.30
N PHE A 98 -12.06 3.69 -6.58
CA PHE A 98 -10.72 3.77 -7.13
C PHE A 98 -10.56 4.99 -8.02
N GLY A 99 -9.57 5.83 -7.70
CA GLY A 99 -9.09 6.91 -8.53
C GLY A 99 -7.89 6.49 -9.39
N GLU A 100 -7.29 7.46 -10.07
CA GLU A 100 -6.08 7.23 -10.89
C GLU A 100 -4.90 6.81 -10.03
N ASP A 101 -4.67 7.48 -8.89
CA ASP A 101 -3.46 7.35 -8.08
C ASP A 101 -3.73 6.92 -6.63
N THR A 102 -4.99 6.87 -6.21
CA THR A 102 -5.41 6.44 -4.88
C THR A 102 -6.79 5.81 -4.89
N SER A 103 -7.19 5.22 -3.78
CA SER A 103 -8.59 4.82 -3.52
C SER A 103 -9.07 5.46 -2.22
N TRP A 104 -10.37 5.45 -2.01
CA TRP A 104 -10.99 5.89 -0.76
C TRP A 104 -12.16 4.98 -0.40
N SER A 105 -12.47 4.95 0.89
CA SER A 105 -13.56 4.18 1.44
C SER A 105 -14.92 4.86 1.22
N VAL A 106 -15.96 4.05 1.16
CA VAL A 106 -17.34 4.49 1.26
C VAL A 106 -17.84 4.06 2.63
N PRO A 107 -18.02 4.98 3.59
CA PRO A 107 -18.51 4.66 4.92
C PRO A 107 -19.82 3.88 4.88
N PHE A 108 -20.00 2.94 5.80
CA PHE A 108 -21.19 2.08 5.85
C PHE A 108 -21.79 1.89 7.23
N LEU A 109 -21.04 2.21 8.30
CA LEU A 109 -21.57 2.07 9.67
C LEU A 109 -22.59 3.16 9.97
N THR A 110 -23.77 2.73 10.37
CA THR A 110 -24.89 3.57 10.80
C THR A 110 -24.87 3.81 12.31
N ASP A 111 -25.77 4.65 12.84
CA ASP A 111 -25.91 4.84 14.29
C ASP A 111 -26.36 3.55 14.99
N GLU A 112 -27.24 2.76 14.36
CA GLU A 112 -27.68 1.46 14.86
C GLU A 112 -26.51 0.45 14.97
N ASP A 113 -25.62 0.44 13.97
CA ASP A 113 -24.41 -0.42 14.02
C ASP A 113 -23.47 -0.04 15.17
N VAL A 114 -23.40 1.26 15.52
CA VAL A 114 -22.59 1.77 16.62
C VAL A 114 -23.22 1.41 17.98
N GLU A 115 -24.53 1.58 18.13
CA GLU A 115 -25.26 1.24 19.36
C GLU A 115 -25.24 -0.27 19.66
N GLU A 116 -25.31 -1.09 18.61
CA GLU A 116 -25.31 -2.57 18.72
C GLU A 116 -23.93 -3.20 18.54
N TYR A 117 -22.85 -2.41 18.62
CA TYR A 117 -21.51 -2.84 18.30
C TYR A 117 -21.05 -4.06 19.11
N GLN A 118 -20.68 -5.13 18.40
CA GLN A 118 -20.18 -6.39 18.97
C GLN A 118 -18.74 -6.75 18.53
N GLY A 119 -18.07 -5.83 17.86
CA GLY A 119 -16.72 -6.02 17.33
C GLY A 119 -16.67 -6.33 15.83
N PHE A 120 -15.56 -5.99 15.20
CA PHE A 120 -15.32 -6.25 13.79
C PHE A 120 -14.68 -7.62 13.59
N MET A 121 -15.19 -8.37 12.62
CA MET A 121 -14.60 -9.66 12.24
C MET A 121 -14.02 -9.61 10.84
N LEU A 122 -12.74 -9.94 10.71
CA LEU A 122 -12.08 -10.06 9.43
C LEU A 122 -12.70 -11.19 8.61
N CYS A 123 -13.25 -10.84 7.45
CA CYS A 123 -13.75 -11.82 6.50
C CYS A 123 -12.63 -12.24 5.52
N ARG A 124 -12.06 -13.44 5.73
CA ARG A 124 -11.04 -13.99 4.82
C ARG A 124 -11.55 -14.29 3.40
N GLN A 125 -12.88 -14.27 3.19
CA GLN A 125 -13.50 -14.43 1.87
C GLN A 125 -13.69 -13.07 1.15
N ASN A 126 -13.42 -11.95 1.83
CA ASN A 126 -13.47 -10.61 1.28
C ASN A 126 -12.60 -10.50 0.01
N GLU A 127 -13.11 -9.84 -1.03
CA GLU A 127 -12.43 -9.71 -2.33
C GLU A 127 -11.10 -8.95 -2.23
N TYR A 128 -11.05 -7.88 -1.43
CA TYR A 128 -9.86 -7.05 -1.26
C TYR A 128 -8.78 -7.79 -0.48
N TYR A 129 -9.17 -8.51 0.58
CA TYR A 129 -8.24 -9.36 1.33
C TYR A 129 -7.59 -10.43 0.44
N LYS A 130 -8.38 -11.16 -0.34
CA LYS A 130 -7.87 -12.17 -1.28
C LYS A 130 -6.97 -11.57 -2.34
N LYS A 131 -7.40 -10.45 -2.93
CA LYS A 131 -6.63 -9.78 -3.99
C LYS A 131 -5.29 -9.25 -3.46
N MET A 132 -5.25 -8.70 -2.25
CA MET A 132 -4.01 -8.26 -1.64
C MET A 132 -3.05 -9.42 -1.42
N LEU A 133 -3.53 -10.57 -0.94
CA LEU A 133 -2.71 -11.77 -0.81
C LEU A 133 -2.17 -12.24 -2.17
N GLU A 134 -3.02 -12.25 -3.20
CA GLU A 134 -2.63 -12.61 -4.57
C GLU A 134 -1.53 -11.69 -5.10
N ILE A 135 -1.73 -10.36 -5.02
CA ILE A 135 -0.74 -9.37 -5.47
C ILE A 135 0.57 -9.54 -4.69
N THR A 136 0.48 -9.72 -3.36
CA THR A 136 1.67 -9.89 -2.51
C THR A 136 2.45 -11.15 -2.88
N GLN A 137 1.78 -12.28 -3.04
CA GLN A 137 2.42 -13.54 -3.44
C GLN A 137 3.07 -13.44 -4.82
N ALA A 138 2.37 -12.85 -5.78
CA ALA A 138 2.88 -12.64 -7.13
C ALA A 138 4.07 -11.67 -7.12
N ALA A 139 4.02 -10.60 -6.32
CA ALA A 139 5.13 -9.65 -6.17
C ALA A 139 6.36 -10.30 -5.55
N VAL A 140 6.19 -11.15 -4.52
CA VAL A 140 7.30 -11.88 -3.89
C VAL A 140 7.97 -12.82 -4.88
N GLU A 141 7.21 -13.50 -5.73
CA GLU A 141 7.77 -14.40 -6.74
C GLU A 141 8.48 -13.63 -7.85
N ASP A 142 7.83 -12.60 -8.40
CA ASP A 142 8.40 -11.74 -9.45
C ASP A 142 9.62 -10.95 -8.95
N GLY A 143 9.61 -10.50 -7.69
CA GLY A 143 10.66 -9.68 -7.08
C GLY A 143 11.99 -10.38 -6.83
N LYS A 144 12.06 -11.72 -6.93
CA LYS A 144 13.28 -12.49 -6.66
C LYS A 144 14.47 -11.99 -7.48
N GLY A 145 15.45 -11.42 -6.80
CA GLY A 145 16.66 -10.86 -7.40
C GLY A 145 16.49 -9.51 -8.09
N LYS A 146 15.28 -8.94 -8.18
CA LYS A 146 14.98 -7.69 -8.86
C LYS A 146 14.75 -6.52 -7.91
N TYR A 147 13.86 -6.69 -6.93
CA TYR A 147 13.42 -5.66 -6.00
C TYR A 147 12.96 -6.26 -4.66
N LEU A 148 12.76 -5.42 -3.66
CA LEU A 148 12.17 -5.84 -2.39
C LEU A 148 10.65 -5.64 -2.40
N VAL A 149 9.93 -6.57 -1.76
CA VAL A 149 8.51 -6.42 -1.51
C VAL A 149 8.31 -5.89 -0.10
N GLY A 150 7.68 -4.75 0.01
CA GLY A 150 7.34 -4.12 1.28
C GLY A 150 6.03 -4.65 1.85
N VAL A 151 5.73 -4.23 3.07
CA VAL A 151 4.45 -4.49 3.72
C VAL A 151 3.39 -3.57 3.10
N THR A 152 2.18 -4.09 2.91
CA THR A 152 1.04 -3.26 2.49
C THR A 152 0.73 -2.21 3.55
N ASP A 153 0.17 -1.10 3.12
CA ASP A 153 -0.27 -0.05 4.01
C ASP A 153 -1.48 -0.51 4.83
N ILE A 154 -1.38 -0.40 6.15
CA ILE A 154 -2.42 -0.84 7.09
C ILE A 154 -2.65 0.27 8.10
N HIS A 155 -3.83 0.87 8.07
CA HIS A 155 -4.26 1.94 8.95
C HIS A 155 -5.34 1.42 9.92
N PRO A 156 -4.94 0.84 11.07
CA PRO A 156 -5.86 0.37 12.10
C PRO A 156 -6.29 1.51 13.05
N GLY A 157 -7.13 1.16 14.05
CA GLY A 157 -7.57 2.12 15.05
C GLY A 157 -8.49 3.18 14.47
N LEU A 158 -8.29 4.43 14.84
CA LEU A 158 -9.18 5.52 14.44
C LEU A 158 -9.22 5.73 12.92
N ASP A 159 -8.11 5.54 12.21
CA ASP A 159 -8.10 5.63 10.74
C ASP A 159 -9.03 4.59 10.10
N GLY A 160 -9.00 3.36 10.61
CA GLY A 160 -9.92 2.31 10.18
C GLY A 160 -11.38 2.64 10.51
N LEU A 161 -11.65 3.18 11.69
CA LEU A 161 -12.99 3.62 12.09
C LEU A 161 -13.48 4.79 11.23
N VAL A 162 -12.65 5.79 10.97
CA VAL A 162 -12.98 6.91 10.04
C VAL A 162 -13.38 6.37 8.68
N SER A 163 -12.65 5.39 8.16
CA SER A 163 -12.92 4.79 6.85
C SER A 163 -14.25 4.02 6.81
N MET A 164 -14.70 3.49 7.95
CA MET A 164 -15.95 2.71 8.06
C MET A 164 -17.15 3.58 8.45
N ARG A 165 -16.97 4.54 9.37
CA ARG A 165 -18.03 5.38 9.92
C ARG A 165 -18.20 6.71 9.19
N GLY A 166 -17.13 7.25 8.67
CA GLY A 166 -17.04 8.60 8.13
C GLY A 166 -16.46 9.58 9.17
N PRO A 167 -15.70 10.61 8.70
CA PRO A 167 -14.99 11.51 9.60
C PRO A 167 -15.91 12.39 10.45
N GLN A 168 -17.03 12.84 9.88
CA GLN A 168 -17.97 13.70 10.59
C GLN A 168 -18.68 12.92 11.71
N GLU A 169 -19.24 11.77 11.37
CA GLU A 169 -20.00 10.92 12.29
C GLU A 169 -19.09 10.43 13.42
N LEU A 170 -17.86 9.97 13.10
CA LEU A 170 -16.91 9.53 14.12
C LEU A 170 -16.52 10.67 15.09
N CYS A 171 -16.40 11.90 14.59
CA CYS A 171 -16.19 13.05 15.48
C CYS A 171 -17.37 13.30 16.44
N MET A 172 -18.60 13.10 15.99
CA MET A 172 -19.79 13.22 16.84
C MET A 172 -19.84 12.08 17.85
N ASP A 173 -19.50 10.85 17.45
CA ASP A 173 -19.48 9.67 18.32
C ASP A 173 -18.51 9.84 19.50
N THR A 174 -17.45 10.65 19.40
CA THR A 174 -16.57 10.96 20.53
C THR A 174 -17.30 11.63 21.70
N LEU A 175 -18.44 12.28 21.44
CA LEU A 175 -19.29 12.93 22.44
C LEU A 175 -20.51 12.08 22.78
N ASP A 176 -21.14 11.51 21.77
CA ASP A 176 -22.44 10.85 21.91
C ASP A 176 -22.31 9.36 22.24
N GLN A 177 -21.25 8.71 21.74
CA GLN A 177 -20.97 7.26 21.88
C GLN A 177 -19.50 6.99 22.23
N PRO A 178 -18.95 7.57 23.32
CA PRO A 178 -17.51 7.49 23.62
C PRO A 178 -17.02 6.06 23.89
N GLU A 179 -17.92 5.13 24.22
CA GLU A 179 -17.57 3.73 24.48
C GLU A 179 -17.34 2.94 23.19
N PHE A 180 -17.76 3.47 22.04
CA PHE A 180 -17.51 2.88 20.72
C PHE A 180 -16.08 3.17 20.21
N ILE A 181 -15.51 4.30 20.63
CA ILE A 181 -14.18 4.76 20.19
C ILE A 181 -13.07 4.10 21.03
#